data_77493e346990c8c1aef794b7ca4ad17c
#
_entry.id   77493e346990c8c1aef794b7ca4ad17c
#
_cell.length_a   1.000
_cell.length_b   1.000
_cell.length_c   1.000
_cell.angle_alpha   90.00
_cell.angle_beta   90.00
_cell.angle_gamma   90.00
#
_symmetry.space_group_name_H-M   'P 1'
#
loop_
_entity.id
_entity.type
_entity.pdbx_description
1 polymer ?
#
loop_
_entity_poly.entity_id
_entity_poly.type
_entity_poly.pdbx_seq_one_letter_code
_entity_poly.pdbx_strand_id
1 'polypeptide(L)'
;LRTILEFLNTHEYMYEHLMLKGGTAINLTVFNLPRLSVDIDLDFVPNLTREETIDERVRLTEILKKYMSEQGYSLSETSRFSHSLDAFHYNYVNAAGNRDMIKIEINYSLRTHVFSSEDRLVVTDAFGEPIKVRTVAAMEIFAAKTNALISRAAARDLYDFCNMADMKLFSDAENMFRKCIIFYATISANKVNKNFDTSAIDSIAFSKIKSDLFPVLAVRDKFNLEGKKHQAKE
;
A
#
# COMPACT_ATOMS: atom_id res chain seq x y z
N LEU A 1 -4.67 14.04 0.27
CA LEU A 1 -4.36 12.81 -0.44
C LEU A 1 -4.44 13.00 -1.96
N ARG A 2 -5.58 13.46 -2.52
CA ARG A 2 -5.80 13.68 -3.96
C ARG A 2 -4.68 14.50 -4.60
N THR A 3 -4.43 15.70 -4.10
CA THR A 3 -3.42 16.63 -4.64
C THR A 3 -2.01 16.03 -4.68
N ILE A 4 -1.66 15.23 -3.67
CA ILE A 4 -0.37 14.52 -3.63
C ILE A 4 -0.32 13.42 -4.70
N LEU A 5 -1.39 12.63 -4.85
CA LEU A 5 -1.47 11.62 -5.90
C LEU A 5 -1.43 12.23 -7.29
N GLU A 6 -2.13 13.35 -7.51
CA GLU A 6 -2.05 14.11 -8.77
C GLU A 6 -0.62 14.58 -9.05
N PHE A 7 0.05 15.18 -8.07
CA PHE A 7 1.45 15.60 -8.22
C PHE A 7 2.36 14.43 -8.59
N LEU A 8 2.27 13.31 -7.87
CA LEU A 8 3.10 12.13 -8.14
C LEU A 8 2.89 11.57 -9.55
N ASN A 9 1.72 11.79 -10.16
CA ASN A 9 1.36 11.24 -11.45
C ASN A 9 1.40 12.25 -12.62
N THR A 10 1.53 13.54 -12.35
CA THR A 10 1.64 14.59 -13.37
C THR A 10 3.04 15.19 -13.46
N HIS A 11 3.83 15.11 -12.40
CA HIS A 11 5.23 15.50 -12.42
C HIS A 11 6.06 14.37 -13.08
N GLU A 12 6.58 14.61 -14.28
CA GLU A 12 7.25 13.62 -15.13
C GLU A 12 8.27 12.77 -14.35
N TYR A 13 9.20 13.41 -13.65
CA TYR A 13 10.24 12.72 -12.88
C TYR A 13 9.66 11.83 -11.76
N MET A 14 8.63 12.29 -11.04
CA MET A 14 7.99 11.48 -9.99
C MET A 14 7.25 10.29 -10.57
N TYR A 15 6.55 10.48 -11.69
CA TYR A 15 5.84 9.41 -12.40
C TYR A 15 6.79 8.33 -12.92
N GLU A 16 7.93 8.72 -13.48
CA GLU A 16 8.92 7.77 -14.01
C GLU A 16 9.58 6.94 -12.92
N HIS A 17 9.80 7.53 -11.75
CA HIS A 17 10.58 6.92 -10.67
C HIS A 17 9.76 6.23 -9.59
N LEU A 18 8.46 6.50 -9.49
CA LEU A 18 7.63 6.00 -8.40
C LEU A 18 6.36 5.33 -8.92
N MET A 19 5.90 4.31 -8.21
CA MET A 19 4.57 3.73 -8.41
C MET A 19 3.89 3.43 -7.08
N LEU A 20 2.58 3.69 -7.04
CA LEU A 20 1.76 3.50 -5.86
C LEU A 20 1.52 2.02 -5.60
N LYS A 21 1.60 1.63 -4.34
CA LYS A 21 1.29 0.28 -3.86
C LYS A 21 0.46 0.29 -2.58
N GLY A 22 0.37 -0.84 -1.94
CA GLY A 22 -0.18 -0.96 -0.59
C GLY A 22 -1.70 -0.82 -0.52
N GLY A 23 -2.16 -0.47 0.68
CA GLY A 23 -3.58 -0.36 0.97
C GLY A 23 -4.28 0.73 0.18
N THR A 24 -3.64 1.88 0.02
CA THR A 24 -4.19 3.02 -0.70
C THR A 24 -4.37 2.71 -2.18
N ALA A 25 -3.40 2.05 -2.83
CA ALA A 25 -3.55 1.63 -4.22
C ALA A 25 -4.80 0.78 -4.44
N ILE A 26 -4.96 -0.32 -3.69
CA ILE A 26 -6.09 -1.24 -3.92
C ILE A 26 -7.43 -0.66 -3.48
N ASN A 27 -7.49 0.12 -2.41
CA ASN A 27 -8.74 0.71 -1.95
C ASN A 27 -9.25 1.81 -2.89
N LEU A 28 -8.34 2.52 -3.58
CA LEU A 28 -8.70 3.58 -4.52
C LEU A 28 -8.88 3.09 -5.96
N THR A 29 -8.20 2.00 -6.38
CA THR A 29 -8.15 1.62 -7.80
C THR A 29 -8.71 0.23 -8.12
N VAL A 30 -8.92 -0.61 -7.13
CA VAL A 30 -9.49 -1.95 -7.29
C VAL A 30 -10.82 -2.06 -6.54
N PHE A 31 -10.82 -1.69 -5.27
CA PHE A 31 -12.04 -1.61 -4.47
C PHE A 31 -12.65 -0.21 -4.58
N ASN A 32 -13.94 -0.06 -4.34
CA ASN A 32 -14.55 1.26 -4.26
C ASN A 32 -14.55 1.74 -2.79
N LEU A 33 -13.36 1.98 -2.25
CA LEU A 33 -13.10 2.51 -0.91
C LEU A 33 -13.88 1.80 0.22
N PRO A 34 -13.79 0.47 0.34
CA PRO A 34 -14.52 -0.26 1.40
C PRO A 34 -13.99 0.09 2.79
N ARG A 35 -12.75 0.54 2.87
CA ARG A 35 -12.15 1.13 4.07
C ARG A 35 -11.26 2.32 3.73
N LEU A 36 -11.13 3.23 4.67
CA LEU A 36 -10.21 4.35 4.53
C LEU A 36 -8.75 3.85 4.53
N SER A 37 -7.97 4.35 3.58
CA SER A 37 -6.52 4.17 3.49
C SER A 37 -5.91 5.47 2.97
N VAL A 38 -5.05 6.09 3.77
CA VAL A 38 -4.51 7.43 3.48
C VAL A 38 -2.97 7.46 3.43
N ASP A 39 -2.31 6.41 3.92
CA ASP A 39 -0.87 6.27 3.78
C ASP A 39 -0.50 6.09 2.31
N ILE A 40 0.53 6.79 1.85
CA ILE A 40 1.02 6.71 0.47
C ILE A 40 2.26 5.83 0.47
N ASP A 41 2.09 4.58 0.05
CA ASP A 41 3.17 3.62 -0.08
C ASP A 41 3.64 3.58 -1.53
N LEU A 42 4.93 3.80 -1.78
CA LEU A 42 5.53 3.89 -3.10
C LEU A 42 6.68 2.89 -3.22
N ASP A 43 6.84 2.29 -4.40
CA ASP A 43 8.06 1.59 -4.80
C ASP A 43 8.86 2.45 -5.78
N PHE A 44 10.19 2.46 -5.58
CA PHE A 44 11.14 3.05 -6.50
C PHE A 44 11.32 2.12 -7.71
N VAL A 45 11.07 2.65 -8.91
CA VAL A 45 10.99 1.86 -10.15
C VAL A 45 12.34 1.57 -10.81
N PRO A 46 13.28 2.55 -10.92
CA PRO A 46 14.49 2.34 -11.70
C PRO A 46 15.38 1.24 -11.14
N ASN A 47 15.88 0.38 -12.04
CA ASN A 47 16.86 -0.63 -11.70
C ASN A 47 18.28 -0.07 -11.92
N LEU A 48 18.80 0.58 -10.89
CA LEU A 48 20.06 1.32 -10.89
C LEU A 48 21.08 0.65 -9.97
N THR A 49 22.34 1.04 -10.12
CA THR A 49 23.38 0.73 -9.14
C THR A 49 23.05 1.37 -7.79
N ARG A 50 23.78 0.96 -6.75
CA ARG A 50 23.61 1.55 -5.41
C ARG A 50 23.93 3.05 -5.41
N GLU A 51 24.98 3.47 -6.11
CA GLU A 51 25.42 4.85 -6.16
C GLU A 51 24.41 5.73 -6.89
N GLU A 52 24.00 5.34 -8.08
CA GLU A 52 22.92 6.01 -8.81
C GLU A 52 21.61 6.08 -8.01
N THR A 53 21.26 5.01 -7.30
CA THR A 53 20.06 5.01 -6.45
C THR A 53 20.14 6.05 -5.32
N ILE A 54 21.35 6.27 -4.75
CA ILE A 54 21.54 7.29 -3.72
C ILE A 54 21.35 8.69 -4.31
N ASP A 55 21.88 8.96 -5.49
CA ASP A 55 21.76 10.25 -6.16
C ASP A 55 20.28 10.55 -6.53
N GLU A 56 19.61 9.57 -7.11
CA GLU A 56 18.19 9.70 -7.46
C GLU A 56 17.30 9.89 -6.22
N ARG A 57 17.63 9.21 -5.14
CA ARG A 57 16.93 9.36 -3.86
C ARG A 57 17.06 10.77 -3.28
N VAL A 58 18.23 11.40 -3.37
CA VAL A 58 18.42 12.80 -2.96
C VAL A 58 17.51 13.70 -3.79
N ARG A 59 17.52 13.55 -5.09
CA ARG A 59 16.71 14.34 -6.01
C ARG A 59 15.20 14.16 -5.78
N LEU A 60 14.73 12.92 -5.61
CA LEU A 60 13.33 12.63 -5.26
C LEU A 60 12.92 13.32 -3.97
N THR A 61 13.79 13.21 -2.96
CA THR A 61 13.54 13.81 -1.64
C THR A 61 13.42 15.33 -1.72
N GLU A 62 14.28 15.99 -2.49
CA GLU A 62 14.24 17.44 -2.67
C GLU A 62 12.96 17.91 -3.38
N ILE A 63 12.58 17.23 -4.47
CA ILE A 63 11.36 17.51 -5.23
C ILE A 63 10.13 17.33 -4.32
N LEU A 64 10.04 16.20 -3.60
CA LEU A 64 8.94 15.91 -2.71
C LEU A 64 8.84 16.94 -1.57
N LYS A 65 9.94 17.23 -0.89
CA LYS A 65 9.98 18.21 0.20
C LYS A 65 9.56 19.61 -0.26
N LYS A 66 10.04 20.03 -1.43
CA LYS A 66 9.68 21.31 -2.01
C LYS A 66 8.17 21.38 -2.25
N TYR A 67 7.61 20.41 -2.99
CA TYR A 67 6.18 20.34 -3.25
C TYR A 67 5.35 20.35 -1.97
N MET A 68 5.67 19.48 -1.01
CA MET A 68 4.92 19.37 0.24
C MET A 68 4.96 20.68 1.04
N SER A 69 6.10 21.36 1.09
CA SER A 69 6.23 22.67 1.74
C SER A 69 5.37 23.75 1.06
N GLU A 70 5.35 23.80 -0.28
CA GLU A 70 4.53 24.72 -1.08
C GLU A 70 3.02 24.47 -0.86
N GLN A 71 2.63 23.23 -0.54
CA GLN A 71 1.24 22.87 -0.21
C GLN A 71 0.90 23.07 1.27
N GLY A 72 1.79 23.65 2.08
CA GLY A 72 1.55 23.94 3.50
C GLY A 72 1.74 22.77 4.44
N TYR A 73 2.37 21.67 3.98
CA TYR A 73 2.76 20.57 4.83
C TYR A 73 4.13 20.82 5.47
N SER A 74 4.31 20.40 6.71
CA SER A 74 5.60 20.49 7.42
C SER A 74 6.14 19.10 7.73
N LEU A 75 7.41 18.85 7.38
CA LEU A 75 8.06 17.58 7.68
C LEU A 75 8.22 17.40 9.19
N SER A 76 7.75 16.28 9.72
CA SER A 76 7.85 15.93 11.13
C SER A 76 9.21 15.34 11.47
N GLU A 77 9.70 15.60 12.68
CA GLU A 77 10.89 14.97 13.26
C GLU A 77 10.74 13.46 13.45
N THR A 78 9.51 12.95 13.41
CA THR A 78 9.23 11.50 13.46
C THR A 78 9.51 10.78 12.15
N SER A 79 9.86 11.51 11.08
CA SER A 79 10.26 10.93 9.80
C SER A 79 11.52 10.07 9.96
N ARG A 80 11.60 8.97 9.23
CA ARG A 80 12.69 8.00 9.32
C ARG A 80 13.25 7.69 7.97
N PHE A 81 14.57 7.70 7.87
CA PHE A 81 15.31 7.43 6.66
C PHE A 81 16.29 6.29 6.88
N SER A 82 16.14 5.21 6.14
CA SER A 82 17.03 4.05 6.18
C SER A 82 17.56 3.73 4.80
N HIS A 83 18.49 2.80 4.67
CA HIS A 83 19.05 2.45 3.36
C HIS A 83 18.00 1.88 2.37
N SER A 84 16.92 1.27 2.87
CA SER A 84 15.90 0.59 2.08
C SER A 84 14.54 1.27 2.05
N LEU A 85 14.31 2.25 2.94
CA LEU A 85 13.00 2.88 3.11
C LEU A 85 13.15 4.32 3.59
N ASP A 86 12.44 5.24 2.93
CA ASP A 86 12.18 6.58 3.42
C ASP A 86 10.74 6.68 3.88
N ALA A 87 10.52 6.99 5.16
CA ALA A 87 9.22 7.25 5.75
C ALA A 87 9.11 8.73 6.12
N PHE A 88 8.45 9.48 5.27
CA PHE A 88 8.14 10.89 5.49
C PHE A 88 6.83 11.01 6.25
N HIS A 89 6.86 11.69 7.38
CA HIS A 89 5.66 12.10 8.12
C HIS A 89 5.47 13.60 7.95
N TYR A 90 4.35 14.00 7.35
CA TYR A 90 4.04 15.40 7.11
C TYR A 90 2.85 15.85 7.94
N ASN A 91 3.05 16.85 8.79
CA ASN A 91 1.98 17.49 9.56
C ASN A 91 1.25 18.51 8.70
N TYR A 92 -0.06 18.61 8.88
CA TYR A 92 -0.90 19.62 8.23
C TYR A 92 -2.11 19.96 9.11
N VAL A 93 -2.83 21.00 8.74
CA VAL A 93 -4.12 21.33 9.36
C VAL A 93 -5.23 20.90 8.41
N ASN A 94 -6.11 20.01 8.86
CA ASN A 94 -7.20 19.50 8.05
C ASN A 94 -8.35 20.54 7.91
N ALA A 95 -9.33 20.27 7.06
CA ALA A 95 -10.45 21.18 6.79
C ALA A 95 -11.30 21.53 8.03
N ALA A 96 -11.25 20.72 9.09
CA ALA A 96 -11.90 21.00 10.37
C ALA A 96 -11.03 21.83 11.34
N GLY A 97 -9.83 22.27 10.91
CA GLY A 97 -8.89 23.03 11.72
C GLY A 97 -8.04 22.19 12.69
N ASN A 98 -8.15 20.87 12.65
CA ASN A 98 -7.38 19.98 13.51
C ASN A 98 -6.00 19.68 12.90
N ARG A 99 -5.01 19.49 13.77
CA ARG A 99 -3.70 18.97 13.36
C ARG A 99 -3.85 17.50 12.98
N ASP A 100 -3.28 17.14 11.84
CA ASP A 100 -3.32 15.79 11.29
C ASP A 100 -1.97 15.49 10.62
N MET A 101 -1.75 14.24 10.24
CA MET A 101 -0.50 13.78 9.64
C MET A 101 -0.77 12.85 8.46
N ILE A 102 -0.04 13.06 7.37
CA ILE A 102 0.01 12.13 6.25
C ILE A 102 1.39 11.48 6.18
N LYS A 103 1.41 10.19 5.90
CA LYS A 103 2.61 9.39 5.76
C LYS A 103 2.86 9.07 4.29
N ILE A 104 4.09 9.27 3.82
CA ILE A 104 4.56 8.87 2.50
C ILE A 104 5.78 7.97 2.71
N GLU A 105 5.72 6.73 2.23
CA GLU A 105 6.83 5.80 2.28
C GLU A 105 7.35 5.51 0.88
N ILE A 106 8.66 5.60 0.67
CA ILE A 106 9.34 5.21 -0.58
C ILE A 106 10.24 4.02 -0.26
N ASN A 107 9.94 2.88 -0.86
CA ASN A 107 10.70 1.65 -0.70
C ASN A 107 11.72 1.49 -1.84
N TYR A 108 12.99 1.29 -1.47
CA TYR A 108 14.11 1.10 -2.37
C TYR A 108 14.63 -0.35 -2.38
N SER A 109 14.04 -1.24 -1.58
CA SER A 109 14.53 -2.63 -1.45
C SER A 109 14.00 -3.56 -2.53
N LEU A 110 12.76 -3.37 -2.98
CA LEU A 110 12.16 -4.16 -4.04
C LEU A 110 12.50 -3.53 -5.40
N ARG A 111 13.46 -4.13 -6.11
CA ARG A 111 13.99 -3.57 -7.37
C ARG A 111 13.41 -4.22 -8.62
N THR A 112 12.66 -5.29 -8.49
CA THR A 112 12.12 -6.03 -9.63
C THR A 112 10.69 -6.43 -9.35
N HIS A 113 9.82 -6.04 -10.26
CA HIS A 113 8.42 -6.45 -10.29
C HIS A 113 8.22 -7.59 -11.29
N VAL A 114 7.25 -8.45 -11.02
CA VAL A 114 6.90 -9.58 -11.91
C VAL A 114 6.13 -9.10 -13.13
N PHE A 115 5.32 -8.05 -12.93
CA PHE A 115 4.48 -7.47 -13.98
C PHE A 115 4.82 -6.01 -14.21
N SER A 116 4.43 -5.50 -15.38
CA SER A 116 4.52 -4.07 -15.67
C SER A 116 3.60 -3.27 -14.74
N SER A 117 3.98 -2.02 -14.44
CA SER A 117 3.10 -1.08 -13.76
C SER A 117 1.82 -0.84 -14.54
N GLU A 118 0.76 -0.49 -13.85
CA GLU A 118 -0.55 -0.22 -14.42
C GLU A 118 -0.97 1.23 -14.15
N ASP A 119 -1.47 1.91 -15.19
CA ASP A 119 -2.15 3.19 -15.03
C ASP A 119 -3.62 2.94 -14.75
N ARG A 120 -4.05 3.21 -13.51
CA ARG A 120 -5.40 2.95 -13.05
C ARG A 120 -6.15 4.23 -12.71
N LEU A 121 -7.44 4.26 -13.04
CA LEU A 121 -8.34 5.30 -12.56
C LEU A 121 -8.67 5.05 -11.09
N VAL A 122 -8.73 6.12 -10.32
CA VAL A 122 -9.32 6.07 -8.99
C VAL A 122 -10.82 5.85 -9.12
N VAL A 123 -11.32 4.74 -8.59
CA VAL A 123 -12.71 4.26 -8.76
C VAL A 123 -13.71 4.84 -7.76
N THR A 124 -13.30 5.80 -6.96
CA THR A 124 -14.15 6.42 -5.92
C THR A 124 -14.58 7.83 -6.29
N ASP A 125 -15.83 8.15 -6.05
CA ASP A 125 -16.37 9.51 -6.19
C ASP A 125 -15.87 10.48 -5.11
N ALA A 126 -15.10 9.99 -4.12
CA ALA A 126 -14.60 10.81 -3.02
C ALA A 126 -13.69 11.97 -3.47
N PHE A 127 -13.12 11.89 -4.67
CA PHE A 127 -12.21 12.90 -5.20
C PHE A 127 -12.82 13.84 -6.24
N GLY A 128 -14.09 13.70 -6.59
CA GLY A 128 -14.72 14.43 -7.68
C GLY A 128 -14.21 13.98 -9.04
N GLU A 129 -13.45 14.83 -9.75
CA GLU A 129 -12.91 14.47 -11.07
C GLU A 129 -11.98 13.23 -11.00
N PRO A 130 -12.09 12.30 -12.00
CA PRO A 130 -11.25 11.13 -12.07
C PRO A 130 -9.76 11.48 -12.18
N ILE A 131 -8.93 10.81 -11.41
CA ILE A 131 -7.46 10.89 -11.53
C ILE A 131 -6.89 9.54 -11.92
N LYS A 132 -5.86 9.56 -12.76
CA LYS A 132 -5.05 8.38 -13.05
C LYS A 132 -3.89 8.30 -12.06
N VAL A 133 -3.59 7.09 -11.62
CA VAL A 133 -2.43 6.81 -10.77
C VAL A 133 -1.67 5.60 -11.32
N ARG A 134 -0.35 5.73 -11.39
CA ARG A 134 0.54 4.62 -11.72
C ARG A 134 0.70 3.73 -10.51
N THR A 135 0.37 2.45 -10.66
CA THR A 135 0.39 1.48 -9.56
C THR A 135 1.25 0.28 -9.89
N VAL A 136 1.73 -0.39 -8.86
CA VAL A 136 2.15 -1.80 -8.97
C VAL A 136 0.96 -2.61 -9.44
N ALA A 137 1.19 -3.64 -10.26
CA ALA A 137 0.13 -4.53 -10.73
C ALA A 137 -0.69 -5.09 -9.55
N ALA A 138 -2.02 -5.08 -9.69
CA ALA A 138 -2.91 -5.49 -8.60
C ALA A 138 -2.57 -6.89 -8.07
N MET A 139 -2.24 -7.83 -8.96
CA MET A 139 -1.85 -9.18 -8.59
C MET A 139 -0.63 -9.20 -7.65
N GLU A 140 0.36 -8.35 -7.88
CA GLU A 140 1.54 -8.24 -7.01
C GLU A 140 1.20 -7.62 -5.66
N ILE A 141 0.38 -6.57 -5.65
CA ILE A 141 -0.06 -5.94 -4.39
C ILE A 141 -0.79 -6.96 -3.52
N PHE A 142 -1.69 -7.75 -4.10
CA PHE A 142 -2.44 -8.76 -3.34
C PHE A 142 -1.57 -9.95 -2.92
N ALA A 143 -0.61 -10.36 -3.75
CA ALA A 143 0.36 -11.38 -3.38
C ALA A 143 1.23 -10.94 -2.20
N ALA A 144 1.72 -9.70 -2.21
CA ALA A 144 2.46 -9.11 -1.10
C ALA A 144 1.58 -8.99 0.18
N LYS A 145 0.30 -8.64 0.04
CA LYS A 145 -0.66 -8.58 1.15
C LYS A 145 -0.99 -9.96 1.72
N THR A 146 -1.13 -10.97 0.88
CA THR A 146 -1.31 -12.35 1.33
C THR A 146 -0.12 -12.80 2.17
N ASN A 147 1.10 -12.53 1.71
CA ASN A 147 2.30 -12.81 2.47
C ASN A 147 2.37 -12.02 3.79
N ALA A 148 1.98 -10.75 3.79
CA ALA A 148 1.90 -9.92 4.99
C ALA A 148 0.85 -10.47 5.98
N LEU A 149 -0.31 -10.92 5.50
CA LEU A 149 -1.34 -11.54 6.33
C LEU A 149 -0.81 -12.79 7.05
N ILE A 150 -0.14 -13.68 6.32
CA ILE A 150 0.45 -14.91 6.89
C ILE A 150 1.57 -14.58 7.88
N SER A 151 2.35 -13.51 7.63
CA SER A 151 3.54 -13.20 8.42
C SER A 151 3.25 -12.40 9.69
N ARG A 152 2.33 -11.43 9.63
CA ARG A 152 2.07 -10.49 10.73
C ARG A 152 0.62 -10.46 11.23
N ALA A 153 -0.29 -11.14 10.54
CA ALA A 153 -1.70 -11.28 10.92
C ALA A 153 -2.38 -9.94 11.27
N ALA A 154 -2.21 -8.91 10.41
CA ALA A 154 -2.82 -7.61 10.66
C ALA A 154 -4.30 -7.60 10.24
N ALA A 155 -5.14 -6.95 11.04
CA ALA A 155 -6.59 -6.87 10.82
C ALA A 155 -6.98 -6.29 9.45
N ARG A 156 -6.26 -5.27 8.98
CA ARG A 156 -6.49 -4.66 7.67
C ARG A 156 -6.09 -5.58 6.51
N ASP A 157 -5.04 -6.39 6.68
CA ASP A 157 -4.61 -7.34 5.65
C ASP A 157 -5.62 -8.48 5.51
N LEU A 158 -6.19 -8.96 6.62
CA LEU A 158 -7.30 -9.93 6.61
C LEU A 158 -8.53 -9.37 5.86
N TYR A 159 -8.91 -8.13 6.16
CA TYR A 159 -10.05 -7.47 5.51
C TYR A 159 -9.84 -7.33 4.00
N ASP A 160 -8.68 -6.82 3.58
CA ASP A 160 -8.35 -6.64 2.16
C ASP A 160 -8.29 -7.98 1.42
N PHE A 161 -7.71 -9.02 2.04
CA PHE A 161 -7.66 -10.36 1.48
C PHE A 161 -9.05 -10.95 1.26
N CYS A 162 -9.93 -10.86 2.26
CA CYS A 162 -11.28 -11.38 2.13
C CYS A 162 -12.10 -10.63 1.07
N ASN A 163 -11.94 -9.31 0.94
CA ASN A 163 -12.60 -8.56 -0.14
C ASN A 163 -12.10 -8.99 -1.52
N MET A 164 -10.80 -9.27 -1.66
CA MET A 164 -10.24 -9.83 -2.90
C MET A 164 -10.87 -11.19 -3.24
N ALA A 165 -10.99 -12.06 -2.24
CA ALA A 165 -11.57 -13.39 -2.41
C ALA A 165 -13.08 -13.32 -2.76
N ASP A 166 -13.84 -12.47 -2.06
CA ASP A 166 -15.26 -12.24 -2.32
C ASP A 166 -15.50 -11.72 -3.75
N MET A 167 -14.62 -10.87 -4.26
CA MET A 167 -14.67 -10.35 -5.64
C MET A 167 -14.14 -11.33 -6.69
N LYS A 168 -13.54 -12.45 -6.29
CA LYS A 168 -12.92 -13.45 -7.17
C LYS A 168 -11.93 -12.85 -8.17
N LEU A 169 -11.13 -11.86 -7.73
CA LEU A 169 -10.33 -11.02 -8.63
C LEU A 169 -9.35 -11.81 -9.51
N PHE A 170 -8.89 -12.98 -9.06
CA PHE A 170 -7.89 -13.77 -9.78
C PHE A 170 -8.33 -15.21 -10.05
N SER A 171 -9.65 -15.49 -10.07
CA SER A 171 -10.20 -16.82 -10.35
C SER A 171 -9.72 -17.41 -11.68
N ASP A 172 -9.62 -16.56 -12.70
CA ASP A 172 -9.19 -16.98 -14.05
C ASP A 172 -7.66 -17.06 -14.20
N ALA A 173 -6.92 -16.59 -13.20
CA ALA A 173 -5.46 -16.55 -13.17
C ALA A 173 -4.87 -17.14 -11.87
N GLU A 174 -5.57 -18.07 -11.23
CA GLU A 174 -5.22 -18.62 -9.91
C GLU A 174 -3.79 -19.16 -9.84
N ASN A 175 -3.37 -19.91 -10.84
CA ASN A 175 -2.02 -20.45 -10.90
C ASN A 175 -0.94 -19.37 -10.97
N MET A 176 -1.22 -18.27 -11.66
CA MET A 176 -0.30 -17.11 -11.74
C MET A 176 -0.26 -16.40 -10.40
N PHE A 177 -1.41 -16.19 -9.76
CA PHE A 177 -1.50 -15.57 -8.45
C PHE A 177 -0.75 -16.38 -7.39
N ARG A 178 -0.90 -17.71 -7.37
CA ARG A 178 -0.13 -18.61 -6.47
C ARG A 178 1.38 -18.47 -6.68
N LYS A 179 1.85 -18.44 -7.93
CA LYS A 179 3.27 -18.21 -8.22
C LYS A 179 3.76 -16.85 -7.73
N CYS A 180 2.93 -15.82 -7.88
CA CYS A 180 3.23 -14.49 -7.39
C CYS A 180 3.32 -14.45 -5.85
N ILE A 181 2.42 -15.14 -5.14
CA ILE A 181 2.49 -15.28 -3.67
C ILE A 181 3.81 -15.96 -3.27
N ILE A 182 4.20 -17.06 -3.94
CA ILE A 182 5.45 -17.76 -3.65
C ILE A 182 6.66 -16.85 -3.89
N PHE A 183 6.67 -16.07 -4.98
CA PHE A 183 7.71 -15.11 -5.25
C PHE A 183 7.85 -14.09 -4.11
N TYR A 184 6.75 -13.45 -3.71
CA TYR A 184 6.76 -12.46 -2.62
C TYR A 184 7.10 -13.07 -1.26
N ALA A 185 6.68 -14.30 -0.99
CA ALA A 185 7.08 -15.02 0.22
C ALA A 185 8.59 -15.29 0.24
N THR A 186 9.16 -15.63 -0.91
CA THR A 186 10.60 -15.95 -1.03
C THR A 186 11.48 -14.72 -0.83
N ILE A 187 11.13 -13.58 -1.44
CA ILE A 187 11.95 -12.35 -1.33
C ILE A 187 11.78 -11.65 0.03
N SER A 188 10.67 -11.89 0.72
CA SER A 188 10.39 -11.27 2.04
C SER A 188 10.95 -12.08 3.21
N ALA A 189 11.32 -13.34 3.00
CA ALA A 189 11.70 -14.25 4.07
C ALA A 189 13.23 -14.33 4.24
N ASN A 190 13.69 -14.24 5.48
CA ASN A 190 15.07 -14.63 5.83
C ASN A 190 15.31 -16.15 5.66
N LYS A 191 14.23 -16.95 5.63
CA LYS A 191 14.22 -18.39 5.32
C LYS A 191 12.93 -18.72 4.60
N VAL A 192 13.04 -19.41 3.46
CA VAL A 192 11.87 -19.91 2.73
C VAL A 192 11.12 -20.91 3.62
N ASN A 193 9.94 -20.52 4.08
CA ASN A 193 9.04 -21.44 4.75
C ASN A 193 8.30 -22.26 3.70
N LYS A 194 8.56 -23.56 3.64
CA LYS A 194 7.92 -24.46 2.66
C LYS A 194 6.44 -24.72 2.95
N ASN A 195 6.03 -24.48 4.18
CA ASN A 195 4.64 -24.65 4.62
C ASN A 195 4.06 -23.25 4.82
N PHE A 196 3.09 -22.86 4.00
CA PHE A 196 2.30 -21.65 4.23
C PHE A 196 1.44 -21.88 5.47
N ASP A 197 2.02 -21.63 6.64
CA ASP A 197 1.33 -21.77 7.92
C ASP A 197 0.36 -20.60 8.11
N THR A 198 -0.92 -20.91 8.18
CA THR A 198 -1.99 -19.93 8.38
C THR A 198 -2.35 -19.73 9.86
N SER A 199 -1.65 -20.38 10.79
CA SER A 199 -1.91 -20.30 12.24
C SER A 199 -1.84 -18.88 12.79
N ALA A 200 -1.02 -18.02 12.18
CA ALA A 200 -0.94 -16.60 12.54
C ALA A 200 -2.30 -15.89 12.40
N ILE A 201 -3.15 -16.30 11.45
CA ILE A 201 -4.49 -15.73 11.23
C ILE A 201 -5.38 -15.97 12.46
N ASP A 202 -5.26 -17.13 13.11
CA ASP A 202 -6.01 -17.45 14.32
C ASP A 202 -5.65 -16.55 15.48
N SER A 203 -4.43 -16.02 15.51
CA SER A 203 -3.95 -15.12 16.55
C SER A 203 -4.57 -13.70 16.49
N ILE A 204 -5.28 -13.35 15.41
CA ILE A 204 -5.92 -12.04 15.27
C ILE A 204 -7.01 -11.89 16.34
N ALA A 205 -6.74 -11.07 17.35
CA ALA A 205 -7.69 -10.81 18.42
C ALA A 205 -8.74 -9.77 17.99
N PHE A 206 -9.96 -9.91 18.52
CA PHE A 206 -11.03 -8.94 18.25
C PHE A 206 -10.69 -7.51 18.72
N SER A 207 -9.84 -7.38 19.74
CA SER A 207 -9.32 -6.08 20.17
C SER A 207 -8.54 -5.38 19.05
N LYS A 208 -7.79 -6.13 18.24
CA LYS A 208 -7.07 -5.58 17.07
C LYS A 208 -8.02 -5.16 15.95
N ILE A 209 -9.13 -5.87 15.78
CA ILE A 209 -10.19 -5.43 14.85
C ILE A 209 -10.76 -4.08 15.31
N LYS A 210 -11.06 -3.93 16.60
CA LYS A 210 -11.60 -2.69 17.16
C LYS A 210 -10.62 -1.51 17.04
N SER A 211 -9.34 -1.73 17.30
CA SER A 211 -8.34 -0.64 17.29
C SER A 211 -7.88 -0.26 15.87
N ASP A 212 -7.66 -1.25 15.01
CA ASP A 212 -6.90 -1.06 13.78
C ASP A 212 -7.78 -1.06 12.52
N LEU A 213 -8.96 -1.71 12.57
CA LEU A 213 -9.86 -1.83 11.43
C LEU A 213 -11.14 -1.00 11.57
N PHE A 214 -11.87 -1.09 12.68
CA PHE A 214 -13.15 -0.37 12.84
C PHE A 214 -13.06 1.14 12.62
N PRO A 215 -12.00 1.85 13.05
CA PRO A 215 -11.91 3.29 12.80
C PRO A 215 -11.82 3.69 11.33
N VAL A 216 -11.47 2.75 10.46
CA VAL A 216 -11.30 2.99 9.01
C VAL A 216 -12.41 2.35 8.15
N LEU A 217 -13.35 1.60 8.76
CA LEU A 217 -14.49 1.04 8.06
C LEU A 217 -15.65 2.04 7.97
N ALA A 218 -16.49 1.89 6.95
CA ALA A 218 -17.77 2.55 6.92
C ALA A 218 -18.65 2.04 8.09
N VAL A 219 -19.46 2.95 8.69
CA VAL A 219 -20.29 2.64 9.87
C VAL A 219 -21.26 1.46 9.64
N ARG A 220 -21.56 1.15 8.38
CA ARG A 220 -22.52 0.10 7.99
C ARG A 220 -21.89 -1.30 7.88
N ASP A 221 -20.58 -1.40 7.91
CA ASP A 221 -19.90 -2.68 7.73
C ASP A 221 -20.03 -3.55 8.99
N LYS A 222 -20.70 -4.69 8.84
CA LYS A 222 -20.72 -5.74 9.87
C LYS A 222 -19.56 -6.69 9.61
N PHE A 223 -18.54 -6.62 10.45
CA PHE A 223 -17.36 -7.47 10.32
C PHE A 223 -17.48 -8.71 11.22
N ASN A 224 -17.59 -9.88 10.59
CA ASN A 224 -17.57 -11.17 11.28
C ASN A 224 -16.15 -11.74 11.29
N LEU A 225 -15.42 -11.58 12.40
CA LEU A 225 -14.01 -12.00 12.50
C LEU A 225 -13.83 -13.50 12.26
N GLU A 226 -14.61 -14.35 12.89
CA GLU A 226 -14.42 -15.81 12.79
C GLU A 226 -14.76 -16.33 11.37
N GLY A 227 -15.81 -15.80 10.75
CA GLY A 227 -16.13 -16.10 9.36
C GLY A 227 -15.01 -15.65 8.40
N LYS A 228 -14.41 -14.49 8.63
CA LYS A 228 -13.31 -13.98 7.79
C LYS A 228 -12.00 -14.75 8.00
N LYS A 229 -11.71 -15.20 9.21
CA LYS A 229 -10.56 -16.09 9.48
C LYS A 229 -10.71 -17.43 8.73
N HIS A 230 -11.92 -18.00 8.79
CA HIS A 230 -12.22 -19.25 8.09
C HIS A 230 -12.03 -19.10 6.57
N GLN A 231 -12.64 -18.08 5.98
CA GLN A 231 -12.51 -17.75 4.57
C GLN A 231 -11.03 -17.56 4.13
N ALA A 232 -10.20 -16.96 4.96
CA ALA A 232 -8.80 -16.70 4.62
C ALA A 232 -7.90 -17.95 4.69
N LYS A 233 -8.37 -19.03 5.31
CA LYS A 233 -7.63 -20.29 5.44
C LYS A 233 -8.03 -21.35 4.40
N GLU A 234 -9.20 -21.22 3.80
CA GLU A 234 -9.67 -22.05 2.68
C GLU A 234 -8.99 -21.66 1.36
#